data_27ba5435d80d7e86fd2b8963850f97f5
#
_entry.id   27ba5435d80d7e86fd2b8963850f97f5
#
_cell.length_a   1.000
_cell.length_b   1.000
_cell.length_c   1.000
_cell.angle_alpha   90.00
_cell.angle_beta   90.00
_cell.angle_gamma   90.00
#
_symmetry.space_group_name_H-M   'P 1'
#
loop_
_entity.id
_entity.type
_entity.pdbx_description
1 polymer ?
#
loop_
_entity_poly.entity_id
_entity_poly.type
_entity_poly.pdbx_seq_one_letter_code
_entity_poly.pdbx_strand_id
1 'polypeptide(L)'
;LIYIMSSIPQNYVPKYLSKKSKSTAIKELKKSRKSYKKGKYYTRKKVPGFKKQKTSWSSKVIEIYDLEKDKPINLDVLVKKTKCTKKVLNKIIKKGMGAYYSSGSRPNQTAQSWGKARLYSAISGGPASKTDGHLLIEGCQSNSKALKLSKNSKIPNKKKIKIGGGKPKMKERILKFEKSNKQDKKYMVLVEDRKTKKQRTIHFGGLGYPQYKDRTPLKLYKNL
;
A
#
# COMPACT_ATOMS: atom_id res chain seq x y z
N LEU A 1 -11.89 17.74 14.45
CA LEU A 1 -11.12 16.58 15.05
C LEU A 1 -11.62 15.22 14.54
N ILE A 2 -12.88 15.06 14.15
CA ILE A 2 -13.52 13.80 13.71
C ILE A 2 -13.03 13.35 12.33
N TYR A 3 -12.71 14.27 11.43
CA TYR A 3 -12.34 13.97 10.04
C TYR A 3 -10.97 13.28 9.86
N ILE A 4 -10.07 13.40 10.84
CA ILE A 4 -8.72 12.80 10.78
C ILE A 4 -8.70 11.37 11.33
N MET A 5 -9.70 10.95 12.11
CA MET A 5 -9.78 9.60 12.67
C MET A 5 -10.20 8.53 11.65
N SER A 6 -10.91 8.92 10.59
CA SER A 6 -11.37 7.99 9.53
C SER A 6 -10.24 7.37 8.69
N SER A 7 -9.02 7.91 8.76
CA SER A 7 -7.86 7.43 8.01
C SER A 7 -6.96 6.44 8.77
N ILE A 8 -7.23 6.19 10.06
CA ILE A 8 -6.44 5.27 10.88
C ILE A 8 -7.18 3.94 11.02
N PRO A 9 -6.60 2.82 10.54
CA PRO A 9 -7.23 1.52 10.71
C PRO A 9 -7.46 1.19 12.20
N GLN A 10 -8.62 0.62 12.52
CA GLN A 10 -9.00 0.28 13.90
C GLN A 10 -7.97 -0.63 14.58
N ASN A 11 -7.33 -1.52 13.84
CA ASN A 11 -6.28 -2.40 14.36
C ASN A 11 -5.02 -1.65 14.83
N TYR A 12 -4.84 -0.38 14.43
CA TYR A 12 -3.71 0.45 14.87
C TYR A 12 -4.03 1.22 16.15
N VAL A 13 -5.32 1.41 16.44
CA VAL A 13 -5.83 2.02 17.67
C VAL A 13 -7.01 1.17 18.17
N PRO A 14 -6.74 0.01 18.79
CA PRO A 14 -7.79 -0.91 19.23
C PRO A 14 -8.76 -0.28 20.22
N LYS A 15 -10.04 -0.68 20.14
CA LYS A 15 -11.11 -0.12 20.97
C LYS A 15 -10.90 -0.36 22.48
N TYR A 16 -10.26 -1.47 22.85
CA TYR A 16 -10.03 -1.85 24.25
C TYR A 16 -8.95 -1.03 24.97
N LEU A 17 -8.16 -0.23 24.25
CA LEU A 17 -7.17 0.63 24.87
C LEU A 17 -7.82 1.77 25.66
N SER A 18 -7.19 2.17 26.78
CA SER A 18 -7.59 3.36 27.54
C SER A 18 -7.54 4.63 26.66
N LYS A 19 -8.27 5.68 27.05
CA LYS A 19 -8.24 6.99 26.36
C LYS A 19 -6.81 7.53 26.21
N LYS A 20 -5.99 7.43 27.28
CA LYS A 20 -4.58 7.84 27.29
C LYS A 20 -3.74 7.04 26.29
N SER A 21 -3.88 5.71 26.28
CA SER A 21 -3.14 4.83 25.37
C SER A 21 -3.56 5.02 23.90
N LYS A 22 -4.85 5.25 23.63
CA LYS A 22 -5.33 5.62 22.29
C LYS A 22 -4.71 6.92 21.80
N SER A 23 -4.69 7.95 22.65
CA SER A 23 -4.07 9.24 22.34
C SER A 23 -2.58 9.08 22.03
N THR A 24 -1.85 8.30 22.85
CA THR A 24 -0.44 7.97 22.63
C THR A 24 -0.25 7.26 21.27
N ALA A 25 -1.03 6.22 20.97
CA ALA A 25 -0.94 5.49 19.72
C ALA A 25 -1.15 6.41 18.50
N ILE A 26 -2.15 7.30 18.55
CA ILE A 26 -2.43 8.27 17.48
C ILE A 26 -1.29 9.28 17.32
N LYS A 27 -0.79 9.83 18.43
CA LYS A 27 0.34 10.79 18.40
C LYS A 27 1.59 10.17 17.78
N GLU A 28 1.94 8.96 18.19
CA GLU A 28 3.10 8.22 17.70
C GLU A 28 2.97 7.87 16.21
N LEU A 29 1.77 7.47 15.74
CA LEU A 29 1.51 7.24 14.32
C LEU A 29 1.66 8.51 13.49
N LYS A 30 1.09 9.63 13.95
CA LYS A 30 1.21 10.92 13.26
C LYS A 30 2.66 11.38 13.19
N LYS A 31 3.41 11.24 14.30
CA LYS A 31 4.83 11.59 14.36
C LYS A 31 5.66 10.75 13.39
N SER A 32 5.45 9.43 13.36
CA SER A 32 6.11 8.52 12.43
C SER A 32 5.86 8.90 10.98
N ARG A 33 4.59 9.15 10.61
CA ARG A 33 4.20 9.55 9.25
C ARG A 33 4.81 10.90 8.84
N LYS A 34 4.80 11.88 9.76
CA LYS A 34 5.41 13.22 9.52
C LYS A 34 6.93 13.11 9.33
N SER A 35 7.60 12.31 10.14
CA SER A 35 9.04 12.08 10.02
C SER A 35 9.40 11.39 8.70
N TYR A 36 8.64 10.37 8.32
CA TYR A 36 8.88 9.63 7.06
C TYR A 36 8.74 10.52 5.81
N LYS A 37 7.77 11.45 5.80
CA LYS A 37 7.63 12.44 4.72
C LYS A 37 8.85 13.35 4.58
N LYS A 38 9.63 13.51 5.65
CA LYS A 38 10.90 14.26 5.68
C LYS A 38 12.14 13.38 5.47
N GLY A 39 11.96 12.13 5.02
CA GLY A 39 13.04 11.17 4.82
C GLY A 39 13.64 10.59 6.13
N LYS A 40 13.02 10.84 7.29
CA LYS A 40 13.52 10.39 8.59
C LYS A 40 12.72 9.20 9.12
N TYR A 41 13.41 8.18 9.64
CA TYR A 41 12.81 7.00 10.26
C TYR A 41 12.61 7.24 11.75
N TYR A 42 11.36 7.16 12.22
CA TYR A 42 11.01 7.35 13.62
C TYR A 42 10.50 6.06 14.25
N THR A 43 11.21 5.57 15.28
CA THR A 43 10.76 4.42 16.07
C THR A 43 9.74 4.88 17.10
N ARG A 44 8.54 4.34 17.02
CA ARG A 44 7.42 4.72 17.88
C ARG A 44 7.60 4.18 19.30
N LYS A 45 7.19 4.98 20.28
CA LYS A 45 7.14 4.57 21.67
C LYS A 45 6.13 3.44 21.92
N LYS A 46 6.38 2.63 22.92
CA LYS A 46 5.44 1.58 23.33
C LYS A 46 4.12 2.18 23.84
N VAL A 47 3.02 1.52 23.52
CA VAL A 47 1.67 1.89 23.96
C VAL A 47 1.27 0.93 25.09
N PRO A 48 1.07 1.44 26.34
CA PRO A 48 0.66 0.63 27.46
C PRO A 48 -0.71 -0.04 27.22
N GLY A 49 -0.91 -1.21 27.80
CA GLY A 49 -2.18 -1.95 27.71
C GLY A 49 -2.45 -2.60 26.35
N PHE A 50 -1.53 -2.49 25.37
CA PHE A 50 -1.70 -3.20 24.11
C PHE A 50 -1.40 -4.69 24.26
N LYS A 51 -2.42 -5.52 24.04
CA LYS A 51 -2.28 -6.99 24.06
C LYS A 51 -1.61 -7.46 22.76
N LYS A 52 -0.44 -8.09 22.88
CA LYS A 52 0.32 -8.61 21.74
C LYS A 52 -0.46 -9.75 21.09
N GLN A 53 -0.88 -9.56 19.86
CA GLN A 53 -1.54 -10.60 19.09
C GLN A 53 -0.51 -11.28 18.18
N LYS A 54 -0.36 -12.59 18.30
CA LYS A 54 0.38 -13.39 17.32
C LYS A 54 -0.36 -13.35 15.97
N THR A 55 0.37 -13.14 14.89
CA THR A 55 -0.23 -13.23 13.55
C THR A 55 -0.19 -14.69 13.10
N SER A 56 -1.26 -15.18 12.50
CA SER A 56 -1.32 -16.55 11.98
C SER A 56 -0.38 -16.81 10.79
N TRP A 57 0.23 -15.77 10.23
CA TRP A 57 1.07 -15.92 9.05
C TRP A 57 2.37 -16.66 9.29
N SER A 58 3.01 -16.47 10.46
CA SER A 58 4.21 -17.25 10.81
C SER A 58 3.91 -18.74 10.95
N SER A 59 2.82 -19.07 11.64
CA SER A 59 2.38 -20.48 11.81
C SER A 59 2.03 -21.11 10.47
N LYS A 60 1.33 -20.39 9.58
CA LYS A 60 1.04 -20.86 8.22
C LYS A 60 2.29 -21.09 7.37
N VAL A 61 3.30 -20.23 7.49
CA VAL A 61 4.57 -20.41 6.76
C VAL A 61 5.30 -21.64 7.29
N ILE A 62 5.33 -21.84 8.59
CA ILE A 62 5.91 -23.04 9.21
C ILE A 62 5.25 -24.30 8.66
N GLU A 63 3.91 -24.34 8.65
CA GLU A 63 3.12 -25.46 8.14
C GLU A 63 3.32 -25.69 6.62
N ILE A 64 3.18 -24.62 5.81
CA ILE A 64 3.25 -24.71 4.35
C ILE A 64 4.62 -25.17 3.85
N TYR A 65 5.69 -24.71 4.50
CA TYR A 65 7.08 -24.96 4.08
C TYR A 65 7.79 -25.99 4.94
N ASP A 66 7.07 -26.64 5.85
CA ASP A 66 7.61 -27.67 6.76
C ASP A 66 8.87 -27.17 7.46
N LEU A 67 8.67 -26.12 8.30
CA LEU A 67 9.73 -25.49 9.09
C LEU A 67 9.62 -25.90 10.54
N GLU A 68 10.74 -25.90 11.24
CA GLU A 68 10.79 -26.18 12.68
C GLU A 68 10.01 -25.10 13.47
N LYS A 69 9.09 -25.56 14.36
CA LYS A 69 8.18 -24.66 15.12
C LYS A 69 8.92 -23.82 16.16
N ASP A 70 9.97 -24.36 16.74
CA ASP A 70 10.66 -23.76 17.89
C ASP A 70 11.87 -22.91 17.49
N LYS A 71 12.22 -22.90 16.22
CA LYS A 71 13.31 -22.09 15.68
C LYS A 71 12.81 -20.81 15.00
N PRO A 72 13.57 -19.71 15.13
CA PRO A 72 13.25 -18.49 14.38
C PRO A 72 13.38 -18.75 12.89
N ILE A 73 12.36 -18.32 12.12
CA ILE A 73 12.35 -18.48 10.66
C ILE A 73 13.52 -17.69 10.06
N ASN A 74 14.49 -18.41 9.48
CA ASN A 74 15.63 -17.85 8.79
C ASN A 74 15.29 -17.56 7.33
N LEU A 75 15.79 -16.44 6.80
CA LEU A 75 15.54 -16.01 5.43
C LEU A 75 16.20 -16.99 4.41
N ASP A 76 17.38 -17.52 4.70
CA ASP A 76 18.08 -18.44 3.79
C ASP A 76 17.37 -19.78 3.68
N VAL A 77 16.76 -20.24 4.76
CA VAL A 77 15.86 -21.41 4.74
C VAL A 77 14.64 -21.12 3.87
N LEU A 78 14.04 -19.92 4.00
CA LEU A 78 12.91 -19.52 3.15
C LEU A 78 13.29 -19.44 1.68
N VAL A 79 14.48 -18.95 1.33
CA VAL A 79 14.98 -18.93 -0.05
C VAL A 79 14.97 -20.33 -0.64
N LYS A 80 15.53 -21.32 0.06
CA LYS A 80 15.56 -22.71 -0.39
C LYS A 80 14.16 -23.32 -0.51
N LYS A 81 13.34 -23.21 0.53
CA LYS A 81 12.00 -23.82 0.61
C LYS A 81 10.99 -23.17 -0.34
N THR A 82 11.06 -21.86 -0.55
CA THR A 82 10.14 -21.12 -1.46
C THR A 82 10.60 -21.16 -2.91
N LYS A 83 11.86 -21.51 -3.19
CA LYS A 83 12.50 -21.38 -4.51
C LYS A 83 12.41 -19.97 -5.07
N CYS A 84 12.55 -18.98 -4.19
CA CYS A 84 12.57 -17.56 -4.54
C CYS A 84 13.93 -16.95 -4.21
N THR A 85 14.37 -15.98 -4.98
CA THR A 85 15.64 -15.29 -4.75
C THR A 85 15.63 -14.48 -3.45
N LYS A 86 16.74 -14.46 -2.72
CA LYS A 86 16.92 -13.65 -1.52
C LYS A 86 16.64 -12.18 -1.77
N LYS A 87 16.99 -11.69 -2.97
CA LYS A 87 16.74 -10.31 -3.43
C LYS A 87 15.26 -9.94 -3.38
N VAL A 88 14.39 -10.82 -3.90
CA VAL A 88 12.95 -10.59 -3.95
C VAL A 88 12.30 -10.69 -2.58
N LEU A 89 12.67 -11.70 -1.77
CA LEU A 89 12.15 -11.80 -0.40
C LEU A 89 12.52 -10.55 0.42
N ASN A 90 13.75 -10.06 0.29
CA ASN A 90 14.18 -8.82 0.93
C ASN A 90 13.43 -7.58 0.39
N LYS A 91 13.11 -7.50 -0.92
CA LYS A 91 12.28 -6.42 -1.46
C LYS A 91 10.92 -6.37 -0.75
N ILE A 92 10.28 -7.53 -0.54
CA ILE A 92 8.97 -7.60 0.16
C ILE A 92 9.11 -7.15 1.62
N ILE A 93 10.17 -7.58 2.33
CA ILE A 93 10.45 -7.13 3.70
C ILE A 93 10.62 -5.61 3.74
N LYS A 94 11.46 -5.06 2.86
CA LYS A 94 11.69 -3.59 2.77
C LYS A 94 10.41 -2.81 2.48
N LYS A 95 9.52 -3.30 1.60
CA LYS A 95 8.19 -2.71 1.38
C LYS A 95 7.34 -2.71 2.66
N GLY A 96 7.38 -3.80 3.43
CA GLY A 96 6.71 -3.88 4.73
C GLY A 96 7.29 -2.90 5.75
N MET A 97 8.61 -2.77 5.81
CA MET A 97 9.27 -1.78 6.67
C MET A 97 8.90 -0.34 6.27
N GLY A 98 8.89 -0.03 4.97
CA GLY A 98 8.42 1.25 4.46
C GLY A 98 6.97 1.54 4.86
N ALA A 99 6.08 0.56 4.76
CA ALA A 99 4.70 0.68 5.19
C ALA A 99 4.55 0.94 6.70
N TYR A 100 5.43 0.38 7.54
CA TYR A 100 5.47 0.68 8.97
C TYR A 100 5.64 2.18 9.24
N TYR A 101 6.53 2.86 8.52
CA TYR A 101 6.81 4.28 8.71
C TYR A 101 5.78 5.18 8.02
N SER A 102 5.39 4.87 6.79
CA SER A 102 4.51 5.70 5.97
C SER A 102 3.04 5.59 6.35
N SER A 103 2.54 4.37 6.51
CA SER A 103 1.12 4.09 6.79
C SER A 103 0.86 3.74 8.24
N GLY A 104 1.85 3.20 8.91
CA GLY A 104 1.78 2.75 10.30
C GLY A 104 1.62 1.24 10.43
N SER A 105 1.47 0.80 11.67
CA SER A 105 1.26 -0.60 12.06
C SER A 105 0.45 -0.68 13.34
N ARG A 106 0.14 -1.89 13.79
CA ARG A 106 -0.34 -2.13 15.16
C ARG A 106 0.66 -1.56 16.17
N PRO A 107 0.23 -1.14 17.36
CA PRO A 107 1.13 -0.73 18.43
C PRO A 107 2.19 -1.79 18.76
N ASN A 108 3.29 -1.35 19.35
CA ASN A 108 4.36 -2.22 19.85
C ASN A 108 4.99 -3.16 18.80
N GLN A 109 4.89 -2.82 17.52
CA GLN A 109 5.59 -3.48 16.42
C GLN A 109 6.88 -2.73 16.07
N THR A 110 7.85 -3.46 15.50
CA THR A 110 9.04 -2.88 14.86
C THR A 110 8.86 -2.88 13.34
N ALA A 111 9.63 -2.05 12.63
CA ALA A 111 9.64 -2.06 11.18
C ALA A 111 10.00 -3.45 10.62
N GLN A 112 10.99 -4.11 11.23
CA GLN A 112 11.42 -5.45 10.81
C GLN A 112 10.34 -6.51 11.05
N SER A 113 9.67 -6.52 12.22
CA SER A 113 8.60 -7.48 12.48
C SER A 113 7.43 -7.27 11.51
N TRP A 114 7.13 -6.02 11.15
CA TRP A 114 6.10 -5.69 10.17
C TRP A 114 6.49 -6.11 8.76
N GLY A 115 7.77 -5.95 8.40
CA GLY A 115 8.34 -6.44 7.14
C GLY A 115 8.28 -7.96 7.01
N LYS A 116 8.69 -8.69 8.05
CA LYS A 116 8.60 -10.16 8.10
C LYS A 116 7.14 -10.64 8.01
N ALA A 117 6.21 -10.01 8.72
CA ALA A 117 4.79 -10.35 8.65
C ALA A 117 4.22 -10.17 7.23
N ARG A 118 4.65 -9.10 6.51
CA ARG A 118 4.31 -8.91 5.10
C ARG A 118 4.86 -10.02 4.22
N LEU A 119 6.13 -10.39 4.38
CA LEU A 119 6.74 -11.49 3.66
C LEU A 119 5.96 -12.79 3.89
N TYR A 120 5.70 -13.15 5.16
CA TYR A 120 4.99 -14.38 5.49
C TYR A 120 3.58 -14.41 4.87
N SER A 121 2.86 -13.29 4.93
CA SER A 121 1.58 -13.16 4.23
C SER A 121 1.70 -13.29 2.71
N ALA A 122 2.78 -12.79 2.10
CA ALA A 122 2.98 -12.86 0.66
C ALA A 122 3.23 -14.30 0.19
N ILE A 123 4.14 -15.03 0.86
CA ILE A 123 4.54 -16.38 0.45
C ILE A 123 3.53 -17.48 0.87
N SER A 124 2.60 -17.18 1.77
CA SER A 124 1.55 -18.12 2.22
C SER A 124 0.17 -17.86 1.57
N GLY A 125 0.09 -17.09 0.49
CA GLY A 125 -1.17 -16.81 -0.19
C GLY A 125 -2.09 -15.84 0.57
N GLY A 126 -1.58 -15.09 1.55
CA GLY A 126 -2.34 -14.09 2.29
C GLY A 126 -2.56 -12.79 1.49
N PRO A 127 -3.16 -11.76 2.09
CA PRO A 127 -3.47 -10.51 1.40
C PRO A 127 -2.26 -9.81 0.75
N ALA A 128 -1.06 -9.98 1.31
CA ALA A 128 0.16 -9.41 0.74
C ALA A 128 0.58 -10.10 -0.57
N SER A 129 0.19 -11.35 -0.80
CA SER A 129 0.50 -12.06 -2.06
C SER A 129 -0.07 -11.35 -3.28
N LYS A 130 -1.24 -10.73 -3.17
CA LYS A 130 -1.81 -9.94 -4.27
C LYS A 130 -1.10 -8.62 -4.50
N THR A 131 -0.71 -7.95 -3.43
CA THR A 131 0.00 -6.66 -3.53
C THR A 131 1.43 -6.84 -4.05
N ASP A 132 2.08 -7.94 -3.66
CA ASP A 132 3.48 -8.22 -3.95
C ASP A 132 3.66 -9.39 -4.93
N GLY A 133 2.58 -9.88 -5.53
CA GLY A 133 2.61 -11.00 -6.49
C GLY A 133 3.54 -10.77 -7.68
N HIS A 134 3.62 -9.52 -8.16
CA HIS A 134 4.56 -9.14 -9.22
C HIS A 134 6.04 -9.38 -8.82
N LEU A 135 6.39 -9.19 -7.55
CA LEU A 135 7.74 -9.50 -7.06
C LEU A 135 7.96 -11.01 -6.98
N LEU A 136 6.94 -11.79 -6.61
CA LEU A 136 7.05 -13.25 -6.62
C LEU A 136 7.22 -13.80 -8.04
N ILE A 137 6.55 -13.18 -9.04
CA ILE A 137 6.73 -13.51 -10.46
C ILE A 137 8.14 -13.15 -10.92
N GLU A 138 8.67 -11.99 -10.51
CA GLU A 138 10.03 -11.54 -10.87
C GLU A 138 11.13 -12.46 -10.35
N GLY A 139 10.96 -13.04 -9.17
CA GLY A 139 12.09 -13.68 -8.51
C GLY A 139 11.88 -15.06 -7.93
N CYS A 140 10.77 -15.72 -8.22
CA CYS A 140 10.54 -17.11 -7.84
C CYS A 140 10.52 -18.02 -9.09
N GLN A 141 10.99 -19.24 -8.95
CA GLN A 141 10.90 -20.24 -10.00
C GLN A 141 9.45 -20.58 -10.33
N SER A 142 9.15 -21.00 -11.56
CA SER A 142 7.79 -21.30 -12.02
C SER A 142 7.10 -22.40 -11.19
N ASN A 143 7.86 -23.36 -10.65
CA ASN A 143 7.37 -24.41 -9.77
C ASN A 143 7.27 -24.01 -8.29
N SER A 144 7.59 -22.75 -7.94
CA SER A 144 7.53 -22.22 -6.58
C SER A 144 6.14 -22.36 -5.97
N LYS A 145 6.07 -22.93 -4.75
CA LYS A 145 4.83 -23.02 -3.97
C LYS A 145 4.29 -21.63 -3.61
N ALA A 146 5.19 -20.66 -3.33
CA ALA A 146 4.81 -19.26 -3.06
C ALA A 146 4.09 -18.63 -4.26
N LEU A 147 4.59 -18.85 -5.48
CA LEU A 147 4.00 -18.34 -6.70
C LEU A 147 2.63 -18.96 -6.98
N LYS A 148 2.50 -20.29 -6.82
CA LYS A 148 1.22 -20.99 -6.97
C LYS A 148 0.18 -20.48 -5.97
N LEU A 149 0.54 -20.33 -4.69
CA LEU A 149 -0.35 -19.79 -3.66
C LEU A 149 -0.75 -18.33 -3.93
N SER A 150 0.16 -17.52 -4.47
CA SER A 150 -0.14 -16.13 -4.86
C SER A 150 -1.20 -16.07 -5.97
N LYS A 151 -1.10 -16.92 -6.98
CA LYS A 151 -2.09 -17.00 -8.07
C LYS A 151 -3.46 -17.48 -7.58
N ASN A 152 -3.48 -18.44 -6.67
CA ASN A 152 -4.70 -19.05 -6.14
C ASN A 152 -5.31 -18.27 -4.96
N SER A 153 -4.65 -17.21 -4.50
CA SER A 153 -5.16 -16.43 -3.37
C SER A 153 -6.48 -15.74 -3.75
N LYS A 154 -7.61 -16.44 -3.51
CA LYS A 154 -8.91 -15.80 -3.45
C LYS A 154 -8.85 -14.84 -2.24
N ILE A 155 -8.85 -13.53 -2.46
CA ILE A 155 -9.21 -12.62 -1.38
C ILE A 155 -10.65 -13.00 -1.06
N PRO A 156 -11.02 -13.37 0.19
CA PRO A 156 -12.41 -13.33 0.56
C PRO A 156 -12.89 -11.95 0.14
N ASN A 157 -13.99 -11.92 -0.61
CA ASN A 157 -14.56 -10.67 -1.09
C ASN A 157 -14.40 -9.63 0.01
N LYS A 158 -13.43 -8.73 -0.12
CA LYS A 158 -13.58 -7.47 0.56
C LYS A 158 -14.98 -7.05 0.10
N LYS A 159 -15.97 -7.04 1.03
CA LYS A 159 -17.07 -6.11 0.89
C LYS A 159 -16.44 -4.93 0.20
N LYS A 160 -16.84 -4.65 -1.04
CA LYS A 160 -16.30 -3.54 -1.83
C LYS A 160 -16.33 -2.35 -0.89
N ILE A 161 -15.23 -2.15 -0.13
CA ILE A 161 -14.95 -0.84 0.38
C ILE A 161 -14.83 -0.11 -0.95
N LYS A 162 -15.84 0.67 -1.26
CA LYS A 162 -15.77 1.71 -2.26
C LYS A 162 -14.65 2.64 -1.79
N ILE A 163 -13.39 2.20 -1.97
CA ILE A 163 -12.31 3.13 -2.19
C ILE A 163 -12.81 3.82 -3.44
N GLY A 164 -13.09 5.10 -3.33
CA GLY A 164 -13.60 5.91 -4.42
C GLY A 164 -12.66 5.98 -5.62
N GLY A 165 -12.44 4.86 -6.24
CA GLY A 165 -11.65 4.51 -7.40
C GLY A 165 -12.37 3.44 -8.21
N GLY A 166 -13.70 3.36 -8.13
CA GLY A 166 -14.46 2.99 -9.32
C GLY A 166 -14.03 4.01 -10.35
N LYS A 167 -13.62 3.57 -11.58
CA LYS A 167 -13.52 4.50 -12.72
C LYS A 167 -14.73 5.40 -12.56
N PRO A 168 -14.58 6.69 -12.23
CA PRO A 168 -15.75 7.52 -12.10
C PRO A 168 -16.43 7.32 -13.45
N LYS A 169 -17.71 6.93 -13.47
CA LYS A 169 -18.52 7.09 -14.67
C LYS A 169 -18.38 8.56 -14.93
N MET A 170 -17.44 8.92 -15.82
CA MET A 170 -17.10 10.31 -16.06
C MET A 170 -18.40 10.93 -16.51
N LYS A 171 -18.97 11.75 -15.65
CA LYS A 171 -20.18 12.50 -15.94
C LYS A 171 -19.94 13.40 -17.16
N GLU A 172 -18.69 13.69 -17.43
CA GLU A 172 -18.21 14.57 -18.48
C GLU A 172 -17.39 13.79 -19.53
N ARG A 173 -17.50 14.18 -20.76
CA ARG A 173 -16.73 13.71 -21.92
C ARG A 173 -15.74 14.80 -22.32
N ILE A 174 -14.48 14.43 -22.54
CA ILE A 174 -13.49 15.36 -23.07
C ILE A 174 -13.75 15.49 -24.58
N LEU A 175 -14.00 16.73 -25.02
CA LEU A 175 -14.21 17.07 -26.42
C LEU A 175 -12.90 17.49 -27.08
N LYS A 176 -12.12 18.34 -26.40
CA LYS A 176 -10.90 18.92 -26.96
C LYS A 176 -9.83 19.08 -25.91
N PHE A 177 -8.57 18.88 -26.27
CA PHE A 177 -7.41 19.08 -25.40
C PHE A 177 -6.38 19.91 -26.14
N GLU A 178 -5.99 21.05 -25.54
CA GLU A 178 -5.10 22.03 -26.17
C GLU A 178 -4.15 22.68 -25.17
N LYS A 179 -3.21 23.50 -25.67
CA LYS A 179 -2.43 24.40 -24.84
C LYS A 179 -3.35 25.46 -24.23
N SER A 180 -3.13 25.82 -22.99
CA SER A 180 -3.92 26.85 -22.31
C SER A 180 -3.65 28.23 -22.91
N ASN A 181 -4.70 29.03 -23.04
CA ASN A 181 -4.59 30.46 -23.36
C ASN A 181 -4.40 31.33 -22.10
N LYS A 182 -4.37 30.74 -20.89
CA LYS A 182 -4.04 31.42 -19.63
C LYS A 182 -2.53 31.39 -19.39
N GLN A 183 -1.97 32.53 -19.00
CA GLN A 183 -0.53 32.71 -18.81
C GLN A 183 0.08 31.84 -17.70
N ASP A 184 -0.74 31.42 -16.71
CA ASP A 184 -0.29 30.60 -15.57
C ASP A 184 -0.52 29.08 -15.75
N LYS A 185 -1.13 28.65 -16.86
CA LYS A 185 -1.50 27.24 -17.11
C LYS A 185 -0.91 26.71 -18.41
N LYS A 186 -0.48 25.44 -18.40
CA LYS A 186 0.11 24.76 -19.56
C LYS A 186 -0.94 24.25 -20.53
N TYR A 187 -2.05 23.74 -20.02
CA TYR A 187 -3.04 23.00 -20.80
C TYR A 187 -4.46 23.44 -20.48
N MET A 188 -5.35 23.21 -21.44
CA MET A 188 -6.79 23.33 -21.26
C MET A 188 -7.51 22.15 -21.88
N VAL A 189 -8.66 21.79 -21.32
CA VAL A 189 -9.57 20.78 -21.86
C VAL A 189 -10.97 21.33 -21.92
N LEU A 190 -11.63 21.13 -23.05
CA LEU A 190 -13.07 21.36 -23.20
C LEU A 190 -13.79 20.06 -22.81
N VAL A 191 -14.63 20.12 -21.80
CA VAL A 191 -15.43 18.98 -21.34
C VAL A 191 -16.92 19.25 -21.51
N GLU A 192 -17.67 18.21 -21.81
CA GLU A 192 -19.12 18.23 -21.93
C GLU A 192 -19.74 17.28 -20.91
N ASP A 193 -20.71 17.76 -20.14
CA ASP A 193 -21.49 16.91 -19.27
C ASP A 193 -22.40 15.99 -20.11
N ARG A 194 -22.31 14.68 -19.90
CA ARG A 194 -23.01 13.68 -20.71
C ARG A 194 -24.54 13.73 -20.58
N LYS A 195 -25.06 14.25 -19.44
CA LYS A 195 -26.50 14.34 -19.19
C LYS A 195 -27.05 15.69 -19.66
N THR A 196 -26.43 16.78 -19.25
CA THR A 196 -26.92 18.14 -19.46
C THR A 196 -26.43 18.76 -20.75
N LYS A 197 -25.45 18.15 -21.44
CA LYS A 197 -24.79 18.67 -22.64
C LYS A 197 -24.09 20.03 -22.47
N LYS A 198 -24.00 20.51 -21.25
CA LYS A 198 -23.29 21.77 -20.95
C LYS A 198 -21.79 21.57 -21.10
N GLN A 199 -21.15 22.49 -21.77
CA GLN A 199 -19.71 22.51 -22.01
C GLN A 199 -19.03 23.50 -21.07
N ARG A 200 -17.81 23.15 -20.62
CA ARG A 200 -16.95 24.05 -19.85
C ARG A 200 -15.47 23.79 -20.15
N THR A 201 -14.66 24.83 -20.07
CA THR A 201 -13.21 24.74 -20.22
C THR A 201 -12.53 24.67 -18.87
N ILE A 202 -11.62 23.70 -18.70
CA ILE A 202 -10.81 23.53 -17.48
C ILE A 202 -9.35 23.78 -17.86
N HIS A 203 -8.70 24.73 -17.19
CA HIS A 203 -7.27 25.02 -17.35
C HIS A 203 -6.49 24.36 -16.23
N PHE A 204 -5.36 23.71 -16.57
CA PHE A 204 -4.56 22.97 -15.59
C PHE A 204 -3.06 22.94 -15.96
N GLY A 205 -2.23 22.49 -15.00
CA GLY A 205 -0.79 22.46 -15.15
C GLY A 205 -0.17 23.84 -14.99
N GLY A 206 0.37 24.15 -13.78
CA GLY A 206 1.08 25.43 -13.54
C GLY A 206 2.35 25.55 -14.37
N LEU A 207 2.58 26.72 -15.00
CA LEU A 207 3.87 27.06 -15.60
C LEU A 207 4.94 27.11 -14.48
N GLY A 208 6.13 26.56 -14.75
CA GLY A 208 7.23 26.52 -13.77
C GLY A 208 7.31 25.25 -12.91
N TYR A 209 6.28 24.40 -12.89
CA TYR A 209 6.35 23.11 -12.19
C TYR A 209 6.61 21.98 -13.18
N PRO A 210 7.69 21.17 -13.04
CA PRO A 210 7.89 19.98 -13.86
C PRO A 210 6.77 18.99 -13.57
N GLN A 211 5.99 18.65 -14.57
CA GLN A 211 5.00 17.59 -14.47
C GLN A 211 5.64 16.27 -14.86
N TYR A 212 5.25 15.21 -14.20
CA TYR A 212 5.81 13.86 -14.35
C TYR A 212 5.82 13.34 -15.80
N LYS A 213 5.17 14.03 -16.74
CA LYS A 213 5.02 13.60 -18.13
C LYS A 213 5.24 14.69 -19.19
N ASP A 214 6.03 15.70 -18.91
CA ASP A 214 6.36 16.74 -19.92
C ASP A 214 7.04 16.18 -21.18
N ARG A 215 7.52 14.92 -21.14
CA ARG A 215 8.10 14.20 -22.29
C ARG A 215 7.13 13.27 -23.01
N THR A 216 5.89 13.16 -22.58
CA THR A 216 4.92 12.24 -23.20
C THR A 216 4.14 12.96 -24.28
N PRO A 217 4.19 12.50 -25.56
CA PRO A 217 3.43 13.11 -26.64
C PRO A 217 1.93 13.14 -26.33
N LEU A 218 1.25 14.21 -26.71
CA LEU A 218 -0.20 14.42 -26.55
C LEU A 218 -1.08 13.23 -27.04
N LYS A 219 -0.53 12.34 -27.85
CA LYS A 219 -1.20 11.13 -28.35
C LYS A 219 -1.64 10.15 -27.25
N LEU A 220 -0.95 10.11 -26.11
CA LEU A 220 -1.29 9.16 -25.03
C LEU A 220 -2.53 9.54 -24.23
N TYR A 221 -2.98 10.80 -24.31
CA TYR A 221 -4.16 11.28 -23.58
C TYR A 221 -5.46 11.15 -24.38
N LYS A 222 -5.39 10.77 -25.67
CA LYS A 222 -6.59 10.56 -26.51
C LYS A 222 -7.29 9.23 -26.22
N ASN A 223 -6.62 8.29 -25.54
CA ASN A 223 -7.12 6.92 -25.27
C ASN A 223 -7.54 6.71 -23.80
N LEU A 224 -7.70 7.77 -23.01
CA LEU A 224 -8.30 7.74 -21.68
C LEU A 224 -9.69 8.35 -21.72
#